data_74914267e22bf23ec0b2fc91666c896c
#
_entry.id   74914267e22bf23ec0b2fc91666c896c
#
_cell.length_a   1.000
_cell.length_b   1.000
_cell.length_c   1.000
_cell.angle_alpha   90.00
_cell.angle_beta   90.00
_cell.angle_gamma   90.00
#
_symmetry.space_group_name_H-M   'P 1'
#
loop_
_entity.id
_entity.type
_entity.pdbx_description
1 polymer ?
#
loop_
_entity_poly.entity_id
_entity_poly.type
_entity_poly.pdbx_seq_one_letter_code
_entity_poly.pdbx_strand_id
1 'polypeptide(L)'
;ENMEEYREQREMQEANVMKSLGVYAPAFGMVGTLIGLIFMLKGMGQPAPPGTDVDPQAQMGASMAVALITTLYGSLFANFLFLPFADKLKGKNDDKKVQSAIMTEGVLLIAQKAHPLQVRERLNAYLPPAQRKKLEDE
;
A
#
# COMPACT_ATOMS: atom_id res chain seq x y z
N GLU A 1 -16.41 20.96 10.00
CA GLU A 1 -15.24 21.12 9.09
C GLU A 1 -13.98 20.49 9.70
N ASN A 2 -13.57 20.92 10.89
CA ASN A 2 -12.35 20.39 11.53
C ASN A 2 -12.39 18.88 11.85
N MET A 3 -13.54 18.32 12.23
CA MET A 3 -13.62 16.88 12.56
C MET A 3 -13.51 15.96 11.35
N GLU A 4 -13.99 16.39 10.19
CA GLU A 4 -13.87 15.63 8.94
C GLU A 4 -12.44 15.63 8.43
N GLU A 5 -11.75 16.77 8.47
CA GLU A 5 -10.32 16.87 8.12
C GLU A 5 -9.43 15.97 8.99
N TYR A 6 -9.69 15.91 10.30
CA TYR A 6 -8.96 15.01 11.20
C TYR A 6 -9.21 13.53 10.88
N ARG A 7 -10.43 13.16 10.51
CA ARG A 7 -10.73 11.78 10.07
C ARG A 7 -10.03 11.43 8.78
N GLU A 8 -10.06 12.33 7.80
CA GLU A 8 -9.38 12.13 6.52
C GLU A 8 -7.87 11.97 6.69
N GLN A 9 -7.25 12.82 7.50
CA GLN A 9 -5.82 12.71 7.80
C GLN A 9 -5.48 11.37 8.45
N ARG A 10 -6.29 10.90 9.38
CA ARG A 10 -6.09 9.62 10.05
C ARG A 10 -6.23 8.42 9.09
N GLU A 11 -7.26 8.42 8.25
CA GLU A 11 -7.47 7.37 7.25
C GLU A 11 -6.35 7.36 6.20
N MET A 12 -5.82 8.53 5.81
CA MET A 12 -4.65 8.63 4.94
C MET A 12 -3.38 8.10 5.62
N GLN A 13 -3.20 8.33 6.92
CA GLN A 13 -2.06 7.79 7.65
C GLN A 13 -2.06 6.27 7.65
N GLU A 14 -3.21 5.62 7.81
CA GLU A 14 -3.33 4.16 7.75
C GLU A 14 -2.91 3.60 6.38
N ALA A 15 -3.35 4.22 5.30
CA ALA A 15 -2.93 3.84 3.94
C ALA A 15 -1.42 4.06 3.71
N ASN A 16 -0.87 5.15 4.25
CA ASN A 16 0.56 5.46 4.15
C ASN A 16 1.43 4.47 4.94
N VAL A 17 0.97 3.98 6.09
CA VAL A 17 1.68 2.93 6.85
C VAL A 17 1.78 1.66 6.01
N MET A 18 0.68 1.20 5.40
CA MET A 18 0.70 0.02 4.52
C MET A 18 1.62 0.21 3.31
N LYS A 19 1.61 1.41 2.71
CA LYS A 19 2.51 1.77 1.62
C LYS A 19 3.97 1.73 2.06
N SER A 20 4.29 2.24 3.24
CA SER A 20 5.65 2.22 3.80
C SER A 20 6.13 0.78 4.04
N LEU A 21 5.28 -0.10 4.55
CA LEU A 21 5.59 -1.53 4.69
C LEU A 21 5.90 -2.16 3.33
N GLY A 22 5.14 -1.81 2.28
CA GLY A 22 5.42 -2.24 0.91
C GLY A 22 6.78 -1.79 0.38
N VAL A 23 7.24 -0.61 0.75
CA VAL A 23 8.56 -0.08 0.37
C VAL A 23 9.69 -0.72 1.17
N TYR A 24 9.49 -0.94 2.47
CA TYR A 24 10.54 -1.49 3.34
C TYR A 24 10.70 -3.01 3.23
N ALA A 25 9.65 -3.75 2.89
CA ALA A 25 9.73 -5.21 2.82
C ALA A 25 10.80 -5.73 1.83
N PRO A 26 10.94 -5.20 0.59
CA PRO A 26 12.04 -5.58 -0.30
C PRO A 26 13.41 -5.15 0.22
N ALA A 27 13.49 -3.98 0.88
CA ALA A 27 14.74 -3.51 1.47
C ALA A 27 15.25 -4.45 2.56
N PHE A 28 14.37 -4.94 3.42
CA PHE A 28 14.72 -5.99 4.40
C PHE A 28 15.09 -7.31 3.72
N GLY A 29 14.45 -7.66 2.60
CA GLY A 29 14.86 -8.80 1.77
C GLY A 29 16.32 -8.68 1.29
N MET A 30 16.72 -7.50 0.81
CA MET A 30 18.12 -7.24 0.42
C MET A 30 19.09 -7.34 1.60
N VAL A 31 18.73 -6.80 2.76
CA VAL A 31 19.55 -6.96 3.98
C VAL A 31 19.72 -8.44 4.33
N GLY A 32 18.68 -9.23 4.21
CA GLY A 32 18.73 -10.68 4.42
C GLY A 32 19.71 -11.40 3.49
N THR A 33 19.78 -10.99 2.20
CA THR A 33 20.78 -11.56 1.28
C THR A 33 22.20 -11.21 1.68
N LEU A 34 22.46 -9.97 2.08
CA LEU A 34 23.79 -9.57 2.53
C LEU A 34 24.24 -10.37 3.76
N ILE A 35 23.35 -10.56 4.73
CA ILE A 35 23.61 -11.40 5.90
C ILE A 35 23.90 -12.84 5.48
N GLY A 36 23.10 -13.43 4.58
CA GLY A 36 23.31 -14.78 4.06
C GLY A 36 24.66 -14.97 3.37
N LEU A 37 25.07 -13.96 2.56
CA LEU A 37 26.39 -13.97 1.91
C LEU A 37 27.55 -13.83 2.92
N ILE A 38 27.37 -13.04 3.97
CA ILE A 38 28.37 -12.92 5.04
C ILE A 38 28.56 -14.26 5.73
N PHE A 39 27.48 -14.97 6.07
CA PHE A 39 27.58 -16.31 6.67
C PHE A 39 28.20 -17.33 5.71
N MET A 40 27.88 -17.27 4.43
CA MET A 40 28.49 -18.10 3.41
C MET A 40 30.02 -17.91 3.35
N LEU A 41 30.47 -16.65 3.27
CA LEU A 41 31.89 -16.33 3.22
C LEU A 41 32.62 -16.73 4.50
N LYS A 42 32.00 -16.54 5.67
CA LYS A 42 32.57 -16.97 6.94
C LYS A 42 32.73 -18.49 7.02
N GLY A 43 31.76 -19.27 6.48
CA GLY A 43 31.83 -20.72 6.41
C GLY A 43 32.95 -21.23 5.51
N MET A 44 33.30 -20.52 4.44
CA MET A 44 34.40 -20.89 3.55
C MET A 44 35.79 -20.77 4.18
N GLY A 45 35.96 -19.91 5.19
CA GLY A 45 37.23 -19.69 5.89
C GLY A 45 37.50 -20.63 7.05
N GLN A 46 36.53 -21.51 7.43
CA GLN A 46 36.68 -22.40 8.55
C GLN A 46 37.00 -23.81 8.05
N PRO A 47 38.02 -24.52 8.64
CA PRO A 47 38.25 -25.90 8.34
C PRO A 47 37.04 -26.75 8.82
N ALA A 48 36.63 -27.71 8.02
CA ALA A 48 35.55 -28.62 8.39
C ALA A 48 35.84 -29.29 9.73
N PRO A 49 34.87 -29.43 10.65
CA PRO A 49 35.08 -30.13 11.91
C PRO A 49 35.56 -31.57 11.65
N PRO A 50 36.55 -32.07 12.41
CA PRO A 50 37.06 -33.41 12.21
C PRO A 50 35.93 -34.42 12.41
N GLY A 51 35.67 -35.26 11.39
CA GLY A 51 34.62 -36.31 11.44
C GLY A 51 33.29 -35.96 10.82
N THR A 52 33.15 -34.80 10.17
CA THR A 52 31.95 -34.48 9.40
C THR A 52 32.31 -34.43 7.90
N ASP A 53 31.74 -35.36 7.10
CA ASP A 53 31.76 -35.34 5.64
C ASP A 53 30.81 -34.28 5.12
N VAL A 54 31.01 -32.99 5.52
CA VAL A 54 30.20 -31.88 5.01
C VAL A 54 30.85 -31.36 3.74
N ASP A 55 30.20 -31.61 2.62
CA ASP A 55 30.65 -31.07 1.33
C ASP A 55 30.59 -29.52 1.37
N PRO A 56 31.74 -28.84 1.26
CA PRO A 56 31.77 -27.39 1.27
C PRO A 56 30.89 -26.73 0.19
N GLN A 57 30.72 -27.38 -0.95
CA GLN A 57 29.86 -26.88 -2.04
C GLN A 57 28.38 -26.97 -1.65
N ALA A 58 27.95 -28.02 -0.99
CA ALA A 58 26.58 -28.20 -0.52
C ALA A 58 26.22 -27.11 0.53
N GLN A 59 27.15 -26.81 1.43
CA GLN A 59 26.97 -25.77 2.44
C GLN A 59 26.90 -24.38 1.83
N MET A 60 27.72 -24.09 0.84
CA MET A 60 27.65 -22.85 0.05
C MET A 60 26.31 -22.71 -0.64
N GLY A 61 25.85 -23.78 -1.31
CA GLY A 61 24.56 -23.79 -2.00
C GLY A 61 23.38 -23.53 -1.06
N ALA A 62 23.39 -24.16 0.12
CA ALA A 62 22.37 -23.94 1.13
C ALA A 62 22.33 -22.50 1.64
N SER A 63 23.48 -21.89 1.93
CA SER A 63 23.58 -20.51 2.40
C SER A 63 23.12 -19.51 1.31
N MET A 64 23.46 -19.77 0.06
CA MET A 64 23.04 -18.95 -1.09
C MET A 64 21.52 -19.07 -1.32
N ALA A 65 20.96 -20.29 -1.20
CA ALA A 65 19.52 -20.51 -1.31
C ALA A 65 18.74 -19.72 -0.26
N VAL A 66 19.17 -19.75 1.01
CA VAL A 66 18.56 -18.97 2.09
C VAL A 66 18.62 -17.46 1.77
N ALA A 67 19.77 -16.97 1.31
CA ALA A 67 19.91 -15.57 0.92
C ALA A 67 18.92 -15.16 -0.19
N LEU A 68 18.76 -15.95 -1.24
CA LEU A 68 17.84 -15.68 -2.34
C LEU A 68 16.37 -15.74 -1.90
N ILE A 69 16.02 -16.69 -1.03
CA ILE A 69 14.66 -16.85 -0.50
C ILE A 69 14.24 -15.62 0.30
N THR A 70 15.12 -14.98 1.06
CA THR A 70 14.76 -13.76 1.82
C THR A 70 14.35 -12.61 0.92
N THR A 71 15.04 -12.40 -0.20
CA THR A 71 14.65 -11.38 -1.19
C THR A 71 13.34 -11.74 -1.90
N LEU A 72 13.14 -13.01 -2.22
CA LEU A 72 11.90 -13.50 -2.81
C LEU A 72 10.70 -13.18 -1.90
N TYR A 73 10.78 -13.54 -0.62
CA TYR A 73 9.71 -13.24 0.34
C TYR A 73 9.52 -11.75 0.56
N GLY A 74 10.59 -10.97 0.66
CA GLY A 74 10.51 -9.51 0.77
C GLY A 74 9.72 -8.88 -0.38
N SER A 75 10.04 -9.28 -1.62
CA SER A 75 9.34 -8.80 -2.82
C SER A 75 7.91 -9.33 -2.92
N LEU A 76 7.69 -10.57 -2.54
CA LEU A 76 6.36 -11.20 -2.56
C LEU A 76 5.41 -10.49 -1.60
N PHE A 77 5.81 -10.28 -0.34
CA PHE A 77 4.99 -9.57 0.64
C PHE A 77 4.71 -8.12 0.23
N ALA A 78 5.70 -7.42 -0.34
CA ALA A 78 5.51 -6.06 -0.81
C ALA A 78 4.43 -5.99 -1.90
N ASN A 79 4.59 -6.78 -2.96
CA ASN A 79 3.79 -6.63 -4.17
C ASN A 79 2.43 -7.34 -4.10
N PHE A 80 2.32 -8.46 -3.37
CA PHE A 80 1.07 -9.21 -3.27
C PHE A 80 0.22 -8.82 -2.07
N LEU A 81 0.84 -8.33 -1.00
CA LEU A 81 0.13 -8.03 0.24
C LEU A 81 0.05 -6.53 0.49
N PHE A 82 1.19 -5.88 0.77
CA PHE A 82 1.18 -4.52 1.30
C PHE A 82 0.72 -3.46 0.28
N LEU A 83 1.22 -3.51 -0.95
CA LEU A 83 0.87 -2.51 -1.96
C LEU A 83 -0.60 -2.60 -2.39
N PRO A 84 -1.19 -3.79 -2.69
CA PRO A 84 -2.60 -3.88 -3.03
C PRO A 84 -3.53 -3.43 -1.89
N PHE A 85 -3.15 -3.72 -0.63
CA PHE A 85 -3.91 -3.22 0.52
C PHE A 85 -3.83 -1.70 0.65
N ALA A 86 -2.65 -1.11 0.47
CA ALA A 86 -2.46 0.34 0.49
C ALA A 86 -3.30 1.02 -0.59
N ASP A 87 -3.29 0.51 -1.81
CA ASP A 87 -4.06 1.07 -2.93
C ASP A 87 -5.57 0.95 -2.70
N LYS A 88 -6.04 -0.17 -2.15
CA LYS A 88 -7.45 -0.36 -1.81
C LYS A 88 -7.92 0.58 -0.70
N LEU A 89 -7.10 0.77 0.34
CA LEU A 89 -7.39 1.73 1.41
C LEU A 89 -7.44 3.15 0.85
N LYS A 90 -6.47 3.52 0.02
CA LYS A 90 -6.44 4.83 -0.63
C LYS A 90 -7.67 5.07 -1.49
N GLY A 91 -8.04 4.13 -2.36
CA GLY A 91 -9.23 4.24 -3.21
C GLY A 91 -10.50 4.43 -2.38
N LYS A 92 -10.66 3.66 -1.29
CA LYS A 92 -11.80 3.81 -0.38
C LYS A 92 -11.83 5.17 0.32
N ASN A 93 -10.68 5.73 0.65
CA ASN A 93 -10.59 7.05 1.25
C ASN A 93 -10.93 8.15 0.25
N ASP A 94 -10.47 8.01 -1.00
CA ASP A 94 -10.79 8.96 -2.08
C ASP A 94 -12.31 8.97 -2.37
N ASP A 95 -12.97 7.79 -2.39
CA ASP A 95 -14.43 7.70 -2.54
C ASP A 95 -15.18 8.39 -1.38
N LYS A 96 -14.72 8.20 -0.15
CA LYS A 96 -15.31 8.87 1.02
C LYS A 96 -15.15 10.38 0.98
N LYS A 97 -14.00 10.89 0.49
CA LYS A 97 -13.78 12.33 0.31
C LYS A 97 -14.78 12.93 -0.65
N VAL A 98 -15.01 12.28 -1.78
CA VAL A 98 -16.01 12.73 -2.74
C VAL A 98 -17.41 12.74 -2.12
N GLN A 99 -17.78 11.71 -1.37
CA GLN A 99 -19.06 11.66 -0.67
C GLN A 99 -19.21 12.78 0.36
N SER A 100 -18.19 13.03 1.17
CA SER A 100 -18.19 14.10 2.18
C SER A 100 -18.31 15.48 1.52
N ALA A 101 -17.57 15.72 0.45
CA ALA A 101 -17.63 16.96 -0.31
C ALA A 101 -19.03 17.20 -0.89
N ILE A 102 -19.66 16.17 -1.46
CA ILE A 102 -21.04 16.25 -1.99
C ILE A 102 -22.03 16.58 -0.87
N MET A 103 -21.92 15.94 0.29
CA MET A 103 -22.81 16.20 1.43
C MET A 103 -22.65 17.64 1.94
N THR A 104 -21.42 18.10 2.11
CA THR A 104 -21.13 19.46 2.60
C THR A 104 -21.64 20.53 1.64
N GLU A 105 -21.37 20.37 0.36
CA GLU A 105 -21.86 21.29 -0.68
C GLU A 105 -23.40 21.27 -0.77
N GLY A 106 -24.01 20.08 -0.68
CA GLY A 106 -25.45 19.93 -0.68
C GLY A 106 -26.13 20.67 0.48
N VAL A 107 -25.60 20.53 1.69
CA VAL A 107 -26.11 21.24 2.88
C VAL A 107 -25.94 22.76 2.73
N LEU A 108 -24.80 23.22 2.24
CA LEU A 108 -24.53 24.64 1.99
C LEU A 108 -25.51 25.24 0.98
N LEU A 109 -25.78 24.56 -0.12
CA LEU A 109 -26.71 25.02 -1.15
C LEU A 109 -28.16 25.07 -0.64
N ILE A 110 -28.57 24.12 0.20
CA ILE A 110 -29.88 24.12 0.86
C ILE A 110 -29.99 25.30 1.84
N ALA A 111 -28.95 25.55 2.65
CA ALA A 111 -28.91 26.67 3.57
C ALA A 111 -28.98 28.04 2.86
N GLN A 112 -28.41 28.14 1.66
CA GLN A 112 -28.46 29.32 0.80
C GLN A 112 -29.79 29.47 0.04
N LYS A 113 -30.72 28.52 0.22
CA LYS A 113 -32.00 28.47 -0.53
C LYS A 113 -31.80 28.50 -2.05
N ALA A 114 -30.75 27.84 -2.55
CA ALA A 114 -30.46 27.76 -3.98
C ALA A 114 -31.59 27.05 -4.74
N HIS A 115 -31.82 27.43 -6.00
CA HIS A 115 -32.85 26.78 -6.82
C HIS A 115 -32.51 25.32 -7.05
N PRO A 116 -33.48 24.38 -7.02
CA PRO A 116 -33.24 22.93 -7.15
C PRO A 116 -32.40 22.52 -8.36
N LEU A 117 -32.58 23.21 -9.50
CA LEU A 117 -31.78 23.01 -10.71
C LEU A 117 -30.31 23.32 -10.49
N GLN A 118 -29.99 24.40 -9.79
CA GLN A 118 -28.58 24.77 -9.47
C GLN A 118 -27.94 23.76 -8.52
N VAL A 119 -28.71 23.28 -7.53
CA VAL A 119 -28.24 22.23 -6.60
C VAL A 119 -27.89 20.97 -7.38
N ARG A 120 -28.78 20.52 -8.28
CA ARG A 120 -28.56 19.33 -9.10
C ARG A 120 -27.35 19.46 -10.02
N GLU A 121 -27.19 20.60 -10.66
CA GLU A 121 -26.07 20.86 -11.57
C GLU A 121 -24.73 20.85 -10.84
N ARG A 122 -24.65 21.53 -9.69
CA ARG A 122 -23.43 21.57 -8.87
C ARG A 122 -23.07 20.21 -8.30
N LEU A 123 -24.02 19.45 -7.79
CA LEU A 123 -23.76 18.11 -7.24
C LEU A 123 -23.37 17.11 -8.35
N ASN A 124 -23.96 17.24 -9.55
CA ASN A 124 -23.56 16.45 -10.71
C ASN A 124 -22.11 16.68 -11.15
N ALA A 125 -21.55 17.87 -10.89
CA ALA A 125 -20.16 18.17 -11.23
C ALA A 125 -19.14 17.31 -10.46
N TYR A 126 -19.48 16.83 -9.27
CA TYR A 126 -18.66 15.93 -8.46
C TYR A 126 -18.70 14.47 -8.94
N LEU A 127 -19.70 14.13 -9.75
CA LEU A 127 -19.88 12.76 -10.23
C LEU A 127 -19.10 12.51 -11.52
N PRO A 128 -18.51 11.31 -11.69
CA PRO A 128 -17.91 10.92 -12.96
C PRO A 128 -18.95 10.92 -14.09
N PRO A 129 -18.55 11.19 -15.33
CA PRO A 129 -19.48 11.36 -16.47
C PRO A 129 -20.48 10.22 -16.65
N ALA A 130 -20.10 8.99 -16.31
CA ALA A 130 -20.95 7.80 -16.41
C ALA A 130 -22.11 7.75 -15.38
N GLN A 131 -22.00 8.50 -14.28
CA GLN A 131 -22.99 8.51 -13.19
C GLN A 131 -23.81 9.81 -13.15
N ARG A 132 -23.51 10.77 -14.03
CA ARG A 132 -24.26 12.03 -14.11
C ARG A 132 -25.68 11.78 -14.62
N LYS A 133 -26.68 12.16 -13.84
CA LYS A 133 -28.06 12.20 -14.35
C LYS A 133 -28.21 13.34 -15.35
N LYS A 134 -28.68 13.03 -16.56
CA LYS A 134 -29.03 14.05 -17.57
C LYS A 134 -30.18 14.90 -17.07
N LEU A 135 -30.15 16.20 -17.38
CA LEU A 135 -31.20 17.17 -17.02
C LEU A 135 -32.54 16.92 -17.71
N GLU A 136 -32.60 15.99 -18.68
CA GLU A 136 -33.74 15.75 -19.58
C GLU A 136 -34.70 14.60 -19.16
N ASP A 137 -34.46 13.98 -17.97
CA ASP A 137 -35.26 12.81 -17.55
C ASP A 137 -36.45 13.19 -16.61
N GLU A 138 -37.08 14.38 -16.77
CA GLU A 138 -38.41 14.71 -16.22
C GLU A 138 -39.29 15.41 -17.23
#